data_def72e4f81300aa60ec9a667bbe8117a
#
_entry.id   def72e4f81300aa60ec9a667bbe8117a
#
_cell.length_a   1.000
_cell.length_b   1.000
_cell.length_c   1.000
_cell.angle_alpha   90.00
_cell.angle_beta   90.00
_cell.angle_gamma   90.00
#
_symmetry.space_group_name_H-M   'P 1'
#
loop_
_entity.id
_entity.type
_entity.pdbx_description
1 polymer ?
#
loop_
_entity_poly.entity_id
_entity_poly.type
_entity_poly.pdbx_seq_one_letter_code
_entity_poly.pdbx_strand_id
1 'polypeptide(L)'
;ADNLYFGYQYEQAITEYKSEMEKNPLTNHQLLNLADSYFNTGSFDNASELYLEVNKNDTIMSVNRFNKMLQSLSRNSERDRVKAFLGSKADMLSPELLENAEFNYSLLEINGESDNSIIVNAAVNSPQGDFSPAFYKNGLLFSSSRIQKTKKIYEPSGESYLDIYFGKLNANNDLIDVEVFDKLPVTKFHKSTPFYSDKLSTFFYILSNTEDDELRYDENGKNALALGTLKDSGRFRFILKDLSTSFYYPYFDDKSEQLYF
;
A
#
# COMPACT_ATOMS: atom_id res chain seq x y z
N ALA A 1 21.04 0.49 8.47
CA ALA A 1 19.82 -0.20 8.03
C ALA A 1 18.54 0.49 8.49
N ASP A 2 18.45 0.94 9.77
CA ASP A 2 17.21 1.51 10.34
C ASP A 2 16.68 2.72 9.53
N ASN A 3 17.53 3.63 9.08
CA ASN A 3 17.11 4.77 8.25
C ASN A 3 16.43 4.34 6.94
N LEU A 4 16.91 3.26 6.32
CA LEU A 4 16.31 2.69 5.12
C LEU A 4 14.95 2.08 5.41
N TYR A 5 14.83 1.36 6.53
CA TYR A 5 13.57 0.80 7.00
C TYR A 5 12.52 1.90 7.26
N PHE A 6 12.86 2.93 8.02
CA PHE A 6 11.96 4.07 8.28
C PHE A 6 11.67 4.92 7.04
N GLY A 7 12.55 4.86 6.04
CA GLY A 7 12.34 5.43 4.71
C GLY A 7 11.54 4.53 3.75
N TYR A 8 10.99 3.39 4.23
CA TYR A 8 10.23 2.40 3.43
C TYR A 8 11.03 1.77 2.29
N GLN A 9 12.36 1.85 2.33
CA GLN A 9 13.28 1.26 1.34
C GLN A 9 13.63 -0.18 1.76
N TYR A 10 12.63 -1.06 1.78
CA TYR A 10 12.72 -2.37 2.42
C TYR A 10 13.78 -3.29 1.79
N GLU A 11 13.94 -3.31 0.46
CA GLU A 11 14.95 -4.13 -0.22
C GLU A 11 16.38 -3.72 0.17
N GLN A 12 16.64 -2.40 0.21
CA GLN A 12 17.92 -1.88 0.65
C GLN A 12 18.13 -2.12 2.16
N ALA A 13 17.08 -1.97 2.96
CA ALA A 13 17.12 -2.26 4.39
C ALA A 13 17.49 -3.72 4.65
N ILE A 14 16.90 -4.68 3.92
CA ILE A 14 17.23 -6.11 4.01
C ILE A 14 18.71 -6.34 3.71
N THR A 15 19.21 -5.75 2.62
CA THR A 15 20.62 -5.89 2.22
C THR A 15 21.57 -5.38 3.32
N GLU A 16 21.27 -4.21 3.87
CA GLU A 16 22.10 -3.59 4.88
C GLU A 16 22.04 -4.34 6.23
N TYR A 17 20.84 -4.75 6.69
CA TYR A 17 20.71 -5.59 7.90
C TYR A 17 21.48 -6.91 7.78
N LYS A 18 21.44 -7.57 6.62
CA LYS A 18 22.23 -8.79 6.38
C LYS A 18 23.73 -8.54 6.49
N SER A 19 24.21 -7.43 5.94
CA SER A 19 25.62 -7.02 6.06
C SER A 19 26.00 -6.68 7.50
N GLU A 20 25.10 -6.07 8.28
CA GLU A 20 25.31 -5.80 9.71
C GLU A 20 25.36 -7.11 10.51
N MET A 21 24.48 -8.09 10.21
CA MET A 21 24.46 -9.42 10.86
C MET A 21 25.78 -10.20 10.69
N GLU A 22 26.46 -10.05 9.54
CA GLU A 22 27.77 -10.68 9.32
C GLU A 22 28.86 -10.17 10.27
N LYS A 23 28.70 -8.94 10.78
CA LYS A 23 29.69 -8.28 11.62
C LYS A 23 29.37 -8.39 13.11
N ASN A 24 28.09 -8.26 13.44
CA ASN A 24 27.60 -8.29 14.82
C ASN A 24 26.16 -8.83 14.88
N PRO A 25 25.76 -9.49 15.97
CA PRO A 25 24.36 -9.86 16.19
C PRO A 25 23.46 -8.62 16.16
N LEU A 26 22.33 -8.73 15.47
CA LEU A 26 21.31 -7.68 15.51
C LEU A 26 20.56 -7.69 16.86
N THR A 27 20.14 -6.53 17.28
CA THR A 27 19.21 -6.39 18.42
C THR A 27 17.82 -6.92 18.06
N ASN A 28 16.98 -7.27 19.02
CA ASN A 28 15.59 -7.67 18.78
C ASN A 28 14.81 -6.62 17.97
N HIS A 29 15.06 -5.33 18.22
CA HIS A 29 14.45 -4.25 17.45
C HIS A 29 14.86 -4.28 15.96
N GLN A 30 16.13 -4.49 15.68
CA GLN A 30 16.65 -4.60 14.31
C GLN A 30 16.15 -5.88 13.62
N LEU A 31 16.08 -7.00 14.34
CA LEU A 31 15.49 -8.26 13.84
C LEU A 31 14.02 -8.06 13.46
N LEU A 32 13.25 -7.32 14.27
CA LEU A 32 11.86 -7.00 13.96
C LEU A 32 11.72 -6.05 12.76
N ASN A 33 12.63 -5.08 12.61
CA ASN A 33 12.65 -4.20 11.43
C ASN A 33 13.02 -4.98 10.17
N LEU A 34 13.95 -5.93 10.27
CA LEU A 34 14.30 -6.83 9.16
C LEU A 34 13.13 -7.77 8.81
N ALA A 35 12.45 -8.32 9.83
CA ALA A 35 11.25 -9.13 9.63
C ALA A 35 10.12 -8.33 8.95
N ASP A 36 9.87 -7.10 9.41
CA ASP A 36 8.92 -6.18 8.76
C ASP A 36 9.32 -5.88 7.31
N SER A 37 10.61 -5.74 7.02
CA SER A 37 11.11 -5.52 5.66
C SER A 37 10.84 -6.73 4.76
N TYR A 38 11.13 -7.94 5.23
CA TYR A 38 10.79 -9.17 4.52
C TYR A 38 9.28 -9.34 4.32
N PHE A 39 8.47 -9.00 5.33
CA PHE A 39 7.02 -9.02 5.20
C PHE A 39 6.53 -8.10 4.08
N ASN A 40 7.03 -6.87 4.05
CA ASN A 40 6.62 -5.87 3.05
C ASN A 40 7.13 -6.17 1.63
N THR A 41 8.19 -6.97 1.49
CA THR A 41 8.69 -7.45 0.19
C THR A 41 8.12 -8.82 -0.21
N GLY A 42 7.21 -9.39 0.58
CA GLY A 42 6.56 -10.67 0.29
C GLY A 42 7.39 -11.92 0.61
N SER A 43 8.56 -11.75 1.24
CA SER A 43 9.43 -12.86 1.68
C SER A 43 8.95 -13.44 3.02
N PHE A 44 7.74 -14.06 3.02
CA PHE A 44 7.05 -14.46 4.25
C PHE A 44 7.76 -15.55 5.05
N ASP A 45 8.52 -16.44 4.41
CA ASP A 45 9.35 -17.45 5.09
C ASP A 45 10.37 -16.78 6.00
N ASN A 46 11.20 -15.90 5.43
CA ASN A 46 12.22 -15.16 6.17
C ASN A 46 11.59 -14.27 7.27
N ALA A 47 10.45 -13.64 6.98
CA ALA A 47 9.74 -12.82 7.95
C ALA A 47 9.27 -13.66 9.15
N SER A 48 8.63 -14.81 8.88
CA SER A 48 8.10 -15.69 9.95
C SER A 48 9.19 -16.24 10.85
N GLU A 49 10.33 -16.64 10.30
CA GLU A 49 11.47 -17.15 11.07
C GLU A 49 11.98 -16.11 12.06
N LEU A 50 12.21 -14.87 11.61
CA LEU A 50 12.70 -13.79 12.45
C LEU A 50 11.68 -13.36 13.51
N TYR A 51 10.41 -13.25 13.16
CA TYR A 51 9.36 -12.95 14.12
C TYR A 51 9.28 -14.03 15.22
N LEU A 52 9.36 -15.31 14.83
CA LEU A 52 9.36 -16.42 15.79
C LEU A 52 10.59 -16.43 16.68
N GLU A 53 11.76 -16.10 16.13
CA GLU A 53 13.00 -15.97 16.88
C GLU A 53 12.88 -14.92 17.99
N VAL A 54 12.43 -13.71 17.62
CA VAL A 54 12.23 -12.64 18.60
C VAL A 54 11.14 -13.00 19.61
N ASN A 55 10.02 -13.58 19.15
CA ASN A 55 8.93 -13.98 20.04
C ASN A 55 9.33 -15.06 21.07
N LYS A 56 10.33 -15.89 20.76
CA LYS A 56 10.88 -16.86 21.74
C LYS A 56 11.69 -16.19 22.83
N ASN A 57 12.41 -15.12 22.47
CA ASN A 57 13.37 -14.45 23.33
C ASN A 57 12.77 -13.23 24.04
N ASP A 58 11.76 -12.61 23.45
CA ASP A 58 11.10 -11.41 23.94
C ASP A 58 9.58 -11.54 23.69
N THR A 59 8.82 -11.58 24.78
CA THR A 59 7.35 -11.71 24.71
C THR A 59 6.64 -10.39 24.39
N ILE A 60 7.36 -9.26 24.39
CA ILE A 60 6.81 -7.93 24.13
C ILE A 60 6.89 -7.62 22.64
N MET A 61 5.90 -8.08 21.89
CA MET A 61 5.72 -7.73 20.49
C MET A 61 4.47 -6.85 20.35
N SER A 62 4.54 -5.79 19.53
CA SER A 62 3.36 -4.97 19.25
C SER A 62 2.29 -5.80 18.53
N VAL A 63 1.01 -5.45 18.72
CA VAL A 63 -0.15 -6.12 18.07
C VAL A 63 0.06 -6.19 16.56
N ASN A 64 0.54 -5.11 15.93
CA ASN A 64 0.78 -5.07 14.50
C ASN A 64 1.84 -6.10 14.05
N ARG A 65 2.98 -6.17 14.75
CA ARG A 65 4.05 -7.14 14.43
C ARG A 65 3.62 -8.57 14.70
N PHE A 66 2.85 -8.80 15.76
CA PHE A 66 2.26 -10.10 16.04
C PHE A 66 1.31 -10.55 14.90
N ASN A 67 0.45 -9.66 14.41
CA ASN A 67 -0.42 -9.94 13.27
C ASN A 67 0.38 -10.23 11.99
N LYS A 68 1.43 -9.48 11.71
CA LYS A 68 2.32 -9.75 10.56
C LYS A 68 3.01 -11.12 10.69
N MET A 69 3.42 -11.51 11.89
CA MET A 69 3.97 -12.85 12.17
C MET A 69 2.95 -13.94 11.82
N LEU A 70 1.72 -13.82 12.30
CA LEU A 70 0.64 -14.78 11.99
C LEU A 70 0.32 -14.83 10.51
N GLN A 71 0.26 -13.68 9.83
CA GLN A 71 0.05 -13.62 8.39
C GLN A 71 1.19 -14.27 7.61
N SER A 72 2.44 -14.06 8.03
CA SER A 72 3.60 -14.71 7.42
C SER A 72 3.53 -16.22 7.55
N LEU A 73 3.25 -16.73 8.75
CA LEU A 73 3.09 -18.16 9.01
C LEU A 73 1.96 -18.79 8.18
N SER A 74 0.83 -18.12 8.04
CA SER A 74 -0.31 -18.63 7.31
C SER A 74 -0.09 -18.70 5.79
N ARG A 75 0.72 -17.79 5.24
CA ARG A 75 1.04 -17.79 3.80
C ARG A 75 1.98 -18.91 3.37
N ASN A 76 2.72 -19.48 4.29
CA ASN A 76 3.65 -20.59 4.04
C ASN A 76 2.98 -21.97 4.14
N SER A 77 1.67 -22.08 3.96
CA SER A 77 0.91 -23.33 4.07
C SER A 77 0.97 -24.00 5.46
N GLU A 78 1.43 -23.29 6.48
CA GLU A 78 1.58 -23.78 7.85
C GLU A 78 0.36 -23.44 8.73
N ARG A 79 -0.85 -23.55 8.17
CA ARG A 79 -2.10 -23.25 8.88
C ARG A 79 -2.23 -23.99 10.21
N ASP A 80 -1.85 -25.27 10.23
CA ASP A 80 -1.89 -26.08 11.46
C ASP A 80 -0.89 -25.56 12.51
N ARG A 81 0.21 -25.01 12.06
CA ARG A 81 1.23 -24.40 12.93
C ARG A 81 0.76 -23.08 13.55
N VAL A 82 0.04 -22.25 12.78
CA VAL A 82 -0.61 -21.04 13.29
C VAL A 82 -1.63 -21.41 14.35
N LYS A 83 -2.49 -22.43 14.08
CA LYS A 83 -3.51 -22.91 15.01
C LYS A 83 -2.90 -23.47 16.29
N ALA A 84 -1.85 -24.29 16.17
CA ALA A 84 -1.11 -24.82 17.31
C ALA A 84 -0.42 -23.70 18.11
N PHE A 85 0.15 -22.70 17.43
CA PHE A 85 0.77 -21.56 18.07
C PHE A 85 -0.25 -20.73 18.87
N LEU A 86 -1.39 -20.37 18.26
CA LEU A 86 -2.47 -19.64 18.93
C LEU A 86 -3.00 -20.42 20.13
N GLY A 87 -3.25 -21.74 19.98
CA GLY A 87 -3.68 -22.60 21.07
C GLY A 87 -2.69 -22.68 22.21
N SER A 88 -1.39 -22.69 21.93
CA SER A 88 -0.33 -22.74 22.96
C SER A 88 -0.10 -21.40 23.69
N LYS A 89 -0.58 -20.28 23.14
CA LYS A 89 -0.35 -18.92 23.64
C LYS A 89 -1.63 -18.24 24.13
N ALA A 90 -2.78 -18.89 24.01
CA ALA A 90 -4.08 -18.30 24.36
C ALA A 90 -4.11 -17.68 25.75
N ASP A 91 -3.50 -18.37 26.73
CA ASP A 91 -3.44 -17.89 28.13
C ASP A 91 -2.45 -16.73 28.36
N MET A 92 -1.57 -16.47 27.40
CA MET A 92 -0.51 -15.44 27.49
C MET A 92 -0.82 -14.18 26.68
N LEU A 93 -1.79 -14.27 25.76
CA LEU A 93 -2.21 -13.15 24.92
C LEU A 93 -3.27 -12.32 25.64
N SER A 94 -3.26 -11.01 25.42
CA SER A 94 -4.39 -10.19 25.85
C SER A 94 -5.65 -10.62 25.08
N PRO A 95 -6.85 -10.49 25.69
CA PRO A 95 -8.10 -10.83 25.01
C PRO A 95 -8.26 -10.17 23.65
N GLU A 96 -7.85 -8.90 23.52
CA GLU A 96 -7.88 -8.14 22.28
C GLU A 96 -6.93 -8.73 21.21
N LEU A 97 -5.76 -9.16 21.60
CA LEU A 97 -4.77 -9.78 20.72
C LEU A 97 -5.23 -11.15 20.24
N LEU A 98 -5.85 -11.93 21.11
CA LEU A 98 -6.42 -13.23 20.79
C LEU A 98 -7.59 -13.08 19.82
N GLU A 99 -8.53 -12.17 20.08
CA GLU A 99 -9.68 -11.89 19.22
C GLU A 99 -9.24 -11.45 17.83
N ASN A 100 -8.28 -10.52 17.72
CA ASN A 100 -7.71 -10.10 16.44
C ASN A 100 -7.01 -11.25 15.69
N ALA A 101 -6.31 -12.12 16.40
CA ALA A 101 -5.62 -13.26 15.81
C ALA A 101 -6.61 -14.31 15.30
N GLU A 102 -7.65 -14.62 16.07
CA GLU A 102 -8.73 -15.53 15.69
C GLU A 102 -9.53 -14.98 14.50
N PHE A 103 -9.84 -13.68 14.49
CA PHE A 103 -10.50 -13.02 13.37
C PHE A 103 -9.66 -13.12 12.09
N ASN A 104 -8.40 -12.75 12.13
CA ASN A 104 -7.50 -12.85 10.97
C ASN A 104 -7.34 -14.30 10.50
N TYR A 105 -7.29 -15.27 11.45
CA TYR A 105 -7.23 -16.69 11.10
C TYR A 105 -8.52 -17.16 10.43
N SER A 106 -9.70 -16.77 10.93
CA SER A 106 -10.99 -17.13 10.33
C SER A 106 -11.15 -16.56 8.91
N LEU A 107 -10.64 -15.36 8.63
CA LEU A 107 -10.62 -14.80 7.28
C LEU A 107 -9.80 -15.66 6.31
N LEU A 108 -8.70 -16.26 6.78
CA LEU A 108 -7.89 -17.17 5.98
C LEU A 108 -8.58 -18.52 5.73
N GLU A 109 -9.41 -19.00 6.67
CA GLU A 109 -10.22 -20.21 6.48
C GLU A 109 -11.33 -19.99 5.44
N ILE A 110 -12.02 -18.84 5.47
CA ILE A 110 -13.07 -18.51 4.51
C ILE A 110 -12.53 -18.45 3.07
N ASN A 111 -11.32 -17.96 2.89
CA ASN A 111 -10.63 -17.91 1.60
C ASN A 111 -10.01 -19.26 1.17
N GLY A 112 -10.23 -20.34 1.92
CA GLY A 112 -9.69 -21.67 1.64
C GLY A 112 -10.49 -22.47 0.58
N GLU A 113 -11.68 -22.01 0.17
CA GLU A 113 -12.33 -22.51 -1.03
C GLU A 113 -11.51 -21.99 -2.23
N SER A 114 -11.04 -22.90 -3.07
CA SER A 114 -10.24 -22.60 -4.25
C SER A 114 -11.02 -21.65 -5.16
N ASP A 115 -10.82 -20.36 -4.96
CA ASP A 115 -11.21 -19.38 -5.96
C ASP A 115 -10.41 -19.73 -7.21
N ASN A 116 -11.10 -20.02 -8.33
CA ASN A 116 -10.46 -20.30 -9.62
C ASN A 116 -9.80 -19.04 -10.21
N SER A 117 -9.44 -18.10 -9.36
CA SER A 117 -8.77 -16.85 -9.74
C SER A 117 -7.30 -17.12 -10.03
N ILE A 118 -6.85 -16.70 -11.19
CA ILE A 118 -5.44 -16.73 -11.58
C ILE A 118 -4.87 -15.33 -11.38
N ILE A 119 -3.84 -15.21 -10.54
CA ILE A 119 -3.11 -13.96 -10.35
C ILE A 119 -1.92 -13.95 -11.32
N VAL A 120 -1.88 -12.97 -12.19
CA VAL A 120 -0.78 -12.78 -13.15
C VAL A 120 -0.24 -11.35 -13.06
N ASN A 121 1.06 -11.19 -13.30
CA ASN A 121 1.62 -9.87 -13.52
C ASN A 121 1.17 -9.37 -14.89
N ALA A 122 0.56 -8.19 -14.95
CA ALA A 122 0.23 -7.57 -16.22
C ALA A 122 1.53 -7.21 -16.97
N ALA A 123 1.55 -7.47 -18.29
CA ALA A 123 2.75 -7.19 -19.12
C ALA A 123 3.13 -5.70 -19.13
N VAL A 124 2.21 -4.84 -18.76
CA VAL A 124 2.37 -3.38 -18.69
C VAL A 124 2.81 -2.87 -17.31
N ASN A 125 2.98 -3.76 -16.32
CA ASN A 125 3.48 -3.35 -15.00
C ASN A 125 4.87 -2.73 -15.13
N SER A 126 5.09 -1.68 -14.37
CA SER A 126 6.40 -1.03 -14.29
C SER A 126 7.23 -1.63 -13.14
N PRO A 127 8.55 -1.36 -13.11
CA PRO A 127 9.36 -1.65 -11.93
C PRO A 127 9.01 -0.80 -10.70
N GLN A 128 8.26 0.29 -10.90
CA GLN A 128 7.78 1.20 -9.86
C GLN A 128 6.40 0.74 -9.36
N GLY A 129 5.88 1.44 -8.35
CA GLY A 129 4.55 1.16 -7.81
C GLY A 129 3.44 1.44 -8.84
N ASP A 130 2.62 0.43 -9.16
CA ASP A 130 1.38 0.53 -9.93
C ASP A 130 0.24 0.05 -9.04
N PHE A 131 -0.76 0.90 -8.73
CA PHE A 131 -1.80 0.57 -7.75
C PHE A 131 -3.08 1.39 -7.94
N SER A 132 -4.11 1.08 -7.15
CA SER A 132 -5.40 1.77 -7.13
C SER A 132 -6.10 1.83 -8.50
N PRO A 133 -6.38 0.66 -9.13
CA PRO A 133 -7.08 0.63 -10.40
C PRO A 133 -8.54 1.03 -10.24
N ALA A 134 -9.06 1.77 -11.23
CA ALA A 134 -10.48 2.11 -11.36
C ALA A 134 -10.92 1.97 -12.81
N PHE A 135 -12.11 1.43 -13.04
CA PHE A 135 -12.66 1.35 -14.40
C PHE A 135 -12.97 2.74 -14.95
N TYR A 136 -12.62 2.93 -16.20
CA TYR A 136 -12.97 4.12 -16.98
C TYR A 136 -13.13 3.73 -18.45
N LYS A 137 -14.35 3.91 -18.98
CA LYS A 137 -14.68 3.53 -20.37
C LYS A 137 -14.26 2.07 -20.67
N ASN A 138 -13.38 1.89 -21.66
CA ASN A 138 -12.86 0.61 -22.11
C ASN A 138 -11.50 0.25 -21.52
N GLY A 139 -11.18 0.76 -20.34
CA GLY A 139 -9.87 0.54 -19.71
C GLY A 139 -9.86 0.78 -18.22
N LEU A 140 -8.65 0.91 -17.69
CA LEU A 140 -8.40 1.19 -16.28
C LEU A 140 -7.59 2.47 -16.14
N LEU A 141 -8.00 3.31 -15.19
CA LEU A 141 -7.15 4.32 -14.57
C LEU A 141 -6.40 3.66 -13.42
N PHE A 142 -5.18 4.06 -13.19
CA PHE A 142 -4.40 3.61 -12.02
C PHE A 142 -3.31 4.62 -11.66
N SER A 143 -2.81 4.52 -10.44
CA SER A 143 -1.72 5.35 -9.94
C SER A 143 -0.38 4.70 -10.22
N SER A 144 0.61 5.49 -10.63
CA SER A 144 1.98 5.00 -10.79
C SER A 144 3.03 6.05 -10.47
N SER A 145 4.17 5.59 -9.95
CA SER A 145 5.39 6.39 -9.73
C SER A 145 6.40 6.28 -10.87
N ARG A 146 5.98 5.82 -12.05
CA ARG A 146 6.83 5.73 -13.26
C ARG A 146 7.54 7.06 -13.51
N ILE A 147 8.81 6.96 -13.91
CA ILE A 147 9.64 8.15 -14.14
C ILE A 147 9.05 8.99 -15.27
N GLN A 148 8.79 10.25 -14.98
CA GLN A 148 8.28 11.23 -15.91
C GLN A 148 9.09 12.54 -15.85
N LYS A 149 9.31 13.16 -17.03
CA LYS A 149 10.00 14.45 -17.12
C LYS A 149 9.24 15.61 -16.47
N THR A 150 7.91 15.49 -16.38
CA THR A 150 7.01 16.52 -15.83
C THR A 150 6.86 16.45 -14.32
N LYS A 151 7.33 15.37 -13.69
CA LYS A 151 7.26 15.15 -12.25
C LYS A 151 8.59 15.42 -11.56
N LYS A 152 8.53 15.92 -10.34
CA LYS A 152 9.67 15.92 -9.42
C LYS A 152 9.93 14.50 -8.90
N ILE A 153 11.10 14.27 -8.35
CA ILE A 153 11.41 13.04 -7.60
C ILE A 153 10.89 13.21 -6.17
N TYR A 154 10.20 12.19 -5.69
CA TYR A 154 9.76 12.09 -4.30
C TYR A 154 10.89 11.49 -3.48
N GLU A 155 11.61 12.32 -2.74
CA GLU A 155 12.84 11.93 -2.04
C GLU A 155 12.70 10.69 -1.15
N PRO A 156 11.57 10.49 -0.41
CA PRO A 156 11.46 9.33 0.47
C PRO A 156 11.50 7.97 -0.25
N SER A 157 11.05 7.90 -1.51
CA SER A 157 11.08 6.66 -2.32
C SER A 157 12.15 6.66 -3.40
N GLY A 158 12.69 7.82 -3.76
CA GLY A 158 13.59 7.97 -4.92
C GLY A 158 12.89 7.82 -6.28
N GLU A 159 11.58 7.68 -6.30
CA GLU A 159 10.76 7.56 -7.51
C GLU A 159 10.10 8.90 -7.87
N SER A 160 9.45 8.98 -9.03
CA SER A 160 8.65 10.16 -9.37
C SER A 160 7.47 10.32 -8.39
N TYR A 161 7.05 11.56 -8.17
CA TYR A 161 5.72 11.79 -7.59
C TYR A 161 4.66 11.07 -8.43
N LEU A 162 3.66 10.50 -7.76
CA LEU A 162 2.59 9.72 -8.38
C LEU A 162 1.85 10.51 -9.46
N ASP A 163 1.52 9.83 -10.55
CA ASP A 163 0.58 10.31 -11.56
C ASP A 163 -0.49 9.25 -11.85
N ILE A 164 -1.53 9.66 -12.54
CA ILE A 164 -2.61 8.79 -13.00
C ILE A 164 -2.33 8.40 -14.44
N TYR A 165 -2.38 7.10 -14.70
CA TYR A 165 -2.22 6.48 -15.99
C TYR A 165 -3.53 5.86 -16.45
N PHE A 166 -3.68 5.71 -17.75
CA PHE A 166 -4.76 4.99 -18.38
C PHE A 166 -4.18 3.87 -19.25
N GLY A 167 -4.73 2.67 -19.13
CA GLY A 167 -4.47 1.56 -20.02
C GLY A 167 -5.79 1.04 -20.59
N LYS A 168 -5.79 0.67 -21.87
CA LYS A 168 -6.94 0.05 -22.53
C LYS A 168 -7.02 -1.43 -22.19
N LEU A 169 -8.23 -1.97 -22.09
CA LEU A 169 -8.48 -3.41 -22.05
C LEU A 169 -8.67 -3.94 -23.46
N ASN A 170 -7.92 -4.97 -23.83
CA ASN A 170 -8.11 -5.70 -25.09
C ASN A 170 -9.26 -6.71 -24.98
N ALA A 171 -9.52 -7.46 -26.05
CA ALA A 171 -10.57 -8.48 -26.08
C ALA A 171 -10.38 -9.64 -25.07
N ASN A 172 -9.15 -9.85 -24.61
CA ASN A 172 -8.80 -10.87 -23.59
C ASN A 172 -8.80 -10.30 -22.17
N ASN A 173 -9.18 -9.03 -21.98
CA ASN A 173 -9.07 -8.26 -20.76
C ASN A 173 -7.62 -7.99 -20.30
N ASP A 174 -6.62 -8.11 -21.19
CA ASP A 174 -5.27 -7.67 -20.89
C ASP A 174 -5.20 -6.16 -20.96
N LEU A 175 -4.46 -5.55 -20.05
CA LEU A 175 -4.18 -4.12 -20.06
C LEU A 175 -3.06 -3.82 -21.08
N ILE A 176 -3.32 -2.90 -21.99
CA ILE A 176 -2.40 -2.50 -23.07
C ILE A 176 -2.38 -0.97 -23.24
N ASP A 177 -1.46 -0.46 -24.05
CA ASP A 177 -1.39 0.97 -24.43
C ASP A 177 -1.41 1.91 -23.21
N VAL A 178 -0.56 1.64 -22.22
CA VAL A 178 -0.51 2.45 -21.00
C VAL A 178 0.17 3.79 -21.26
N GLU A 179 -0.54 4.87 -20.96
CA GLU A 179 -0.07 6.25 -21.11
C GLU A 179 -0.51 7.12 -19.91
N VAL A 180 0.14 8.27 -19.74
CA VAL A 180 -0.29 9.26 -18.76
C VAL A 180 -1.69 9.75 -19.10
N PHE A 181 -2.59 9.78 -18.10
CA PHE A 181 -3.94 10.26 -18.30
C PHE A 181 -3.96 11.80 -18.35
N ASP A 182 -4.09 12.35 -19.54
CA ASP A 182 -3.91 13.77 -19.87
C ASP A 182 -5.13 14.66 -19.59
N LYS A 183 -6.31 14.07 -19.30
CA LYS A 183 -7.52 14.85 -19.00
C LYS A 183 -7.47 15.59 -17.68
N LEU A 184 -6.70 15.08 -16.71
CA LEU A 184 -6.56 15.72 -15.41
C LEU A 184 -5.50 16.81 -15.44
N PRO A 185 -5.65 17.89 -14.66
CA PRO A 185 -4.66 18.96 -14.58
C PRO A 185 -3.24 18.44 -14.31
N VAL A 186 -2.26 19.01 -14.99
CA VAL A 186 -0.85 18.65 -14.79
C VAL A 186 -0.37 19.21 -13.45
N THR A 187 0.39 18.40 -12.70
CA THR A 187 1.07 18.82 -11.47
C THR A 187 2.45 18.17 -11.37
N LYS A 188 3.40 18.84 -10.75
CA LYS A 188 4.74 18.31 -10.46
C LYS A 188 4.75 17.32 -9.29
N PHE A 189 3.67 17.29 -8.50
CA PHE A 189 3.51 16.54 -7.26
C PHE A 189 2.53 15.38 -7.40
N HIS A 190 2.12 14.77 -6.29
CA HIS A 190 1.21 13.62 -6.31
C HIS A 190 -0.14 13.97 -6.93
N LYS A 191 -0.58 13.08 -7.79
CA LYS A 191 -1.92 12.94 -8.32
C LYS A 191 -2.18 11.44 -8.41
N SER A 192 -3.15 10.92 -7.63
CA SER A 192 -3.27 9.47 -7.42
C SER A 192 -4.69 9.04 -7.08
N THR A 193 -4.87 7.73 -6.89
CA THR A 193 -6.10 7.05 -6.47
C THR A 193 -7.34 7.56 -7.21
N PRO A 194 -7.38 7.39 -8.55
CA PRO A 194 -8.49 7.88 -9.36
C PRO A 194 -9.74 7.04 -9.16
N PHE A 195 -10.89 7.67 -9.22
CA PHE A 195 -12.19 7.06 -9.39
C PHE A 195 -13.01 7.91 -10.38
N TYR A 196 -13.80 7.27 -11.22
CA TYR A 196 -14.70 7.94 -12.14
C TYR A 196 -16.14 7.47 -11.92
N SER A 197 -17.06 8.42 -11.72
CA SER A 197 -18.50 8.16 -11.70
C SER A 197 -19.09 8.51 -13.06
N ASP A 198 -19.62 7.52 -13.74
CA ASP A 198 -20.38 7.71 -14.99
C ASP A 198 -21.63 8.54 -14.73
N LYS A 199 -22.33 8.29 -13.62
CA LYS A 199 -23.54 9.01 -13.21
C LYS A 199 -23.30 10.51 -13.07
N LEU A 200 -22.20 10.89 -12.43
CA LEU A 200 -21.83 12.30 -12.20
C LEU A 200 -20.99 12.89 -13.33
N SER A 201 -20.52 12.07 -14.30
CA SER A 201 -19.52 12.45 -15.30
C SER A 201 -18.34 13.19 -14.66
N THR A 202 -17.79 12.60 -13.57
CA THR A 202 -16.85 13.27 -12.68
C THR A 202 -15.75 12.33 -12.23
N PHE A 203 -14.51 12.80 -12.35
CA PHE A 203 -13.35 12.17 -11.72
C PHE A 203 -13.22 12.64 -10.29
N PHE A 204 -12.91 11.71 -9.38
CA PHE A 204 -12.47 11.92 -8.02
C PHE A 204 -11.03 11.42 -7.91
N TYR A 205 -10.15 12.18 -7.30
CA TYR A 205 -8.75 11.78 -7.17
C TYR A 205 -8.05 12.57 -6.06
N ILE A 206 -6.95 12.03 -5.60
CA ILE A 206 -6.14 12.63 -4.54
C ILE A 206 -4.97 13.39 -5.16
N LEU A 207 -4.63 14.51 -4.55
CA LEU A 207 -3.48 15.32 -4.98
C LEU A 207 -2.80 16.00 -3.79
N SER A 208 -1.51 16.27 -3.92
CA SER A 208 -0.76 17.05 -2.95
C SER A 208 -1.39 18.43 -2.73
N ASN A 209 -1.42 18.91 -1.50
CA ASN A 209 -1.76 20.30 -1.22
C ASN A 209 -0.68 21.22 -1.77
N THR A 210 -1.08 22.07 -2.70
CA THR A 210 -0.20 23.04 -3.35
C THR A 210 -0.82 24.44 -3.34
N GLU A 211 0.04 25.44 -3.44
CA GLU A 211 -0.29 26.83 -3.72
C GLU A 211 0.86 27.42 -4.56
N ASP A 212 0.55 28.13 -5.62
CA ASP A 212 1.52 28.72 -6.56
C ASP A 212 2.56 27.69 -7.06
N ASP A 213 2.11 26.49 -7.43
CA ASP A 213 2.93 25.37 -7.89
C ASP A 213 4.00 24.87 -6.88
N GLU A 214 3.88 25.20 -5.60
CA GLU A 214 4.75 24.70 -4.53
C GLU A 214 3.92 23.95 -3.46
N LEU A 215 4.58 22.97 -2.77
CA LEU A 215 3.94 22.20 -1.71
C LEU A 215 3.63 23.09 -0.51
N ARG A 216 2.44 22.88 0.05
CA ARG A 216 2.05 23.46 1.34
C ARG A 216 2.20 22.43 2.44
N TYR A 217 2.75 22.85 3.53
CA TYR A 217 3.06 22.01 4.68
C TYR A 217 2.27 22.46 5.90
N ASP A 218 1.96 21.51 6.79
CA ASP A 218 1.46 21.82 8.13
C ASP A 218 2.59 22.36 9.01
N GLU A 219 2.28 22.67 10.27
CA GLU A 219 3.24 23.15 11.27
C GLU A 219 4.35 22.13 11.61
N ASN A 220 4.14 20.84 11.28
CA ASN A 220 5.10 19.77 11.49
C ASN A 220 5.93 19.45 10.22
N GLY A 221 5.80 20.23 9.17
CA GLY A 221 6.50 20.04 7.91
C GLY A 221 5.97 18.90 7.06
N LYS A 222 4.71 18.46 7.26
CA LYS A 222 4.06 17.41 6.45
C LYS A 222 3.17 18.02 5.39
N ASN A 223 3.24 17.49 4.17
CA ASN A 223 2.30 17.82 3.09
C ASN A 223 1.16 16.83 3.13
N ALA A 224 -0.01 17.25 3.53
CA ALA A 224 -1.23 16.44 3.50
C ALA A 224 -1.80 16.35 2.07
N LEU A 225 -2.61 15.33 1.83
CA LEU A 225 -3.23 15.06 0.53
C LEU A 225 -4.68 15.54 0.52
N ALA A 226 -5.04 16.31 -0.50
CA ALA A 226 -6.38 16.82 -0.73
C ALA A 226 -7.20 15.89 -1.63
N LEU A 227 -8.52 15.96 -1.54
CA LEU A 227 -9.46 15.32 -2.45
C LEU A 227 -9.98 16.35 -3.45
N GLY A 228 -9.71 16.10 -4.73
CA GLY A 228 -10.17 16.92 -5.85
C GLY A 228 -11.16 16.20 -6.74
N THR A 229 -11.92 16.99 -7.50
CA THR A 229 -12.80 16.50 -8.55
C THR A 229 -12.60 17.28 -9.84
N LEU A 230 -12.77 16.57 -10.96
CA LEU A 230 -12.85 17.18 -12.28
C LEU A 230 -14.09 16.64 -13.02
N LYS A 231 -15.00 17.51 -13.40
CA LYS A 231 -16.10 17.16 -14.28
C LYS A 231 -15.63 17.02 -15.73
N ASP A 232 -16.28 16.19 -16.53
CA ASP A 232 -16.02 16.09 -17.98
C ASP A 232 -16.13 17.44 -18.70
N SER A 233 -16.90 18.37 -18.13
CA SER A 233 -17.00 19.77 -18.60
C SER A 233 -15.74 20.61 -18.36
N GLY A 234 -14.70 20.04 -17.74
CA GLY A 234 -13.44 20.72 -17.43
C GLY A 234 -13.45 21.50 -16.10
N ARG A 235 -14.52 21.41 -15.29
CA ARG A 235 -14.61 22.13 -14.03
C ARG A 235 -13.90 21.36 -12.90
N PHE A 236 -12.75 21.85 -12.50
CA PHE A 236 -12.02 21.36 -11.32
C PHE A 236 -12.51 22.00 -10.01
N ARG A 237 -12.52 21.21 -8.92
CA ARG A 237 -12.76 21.68 -7.55
C ARG A 237 -12.03 20.81 -6.56
N PHE A 238 -11.52 21.42 -5.48
CA PHE A 238 -11.26 20.70 -4.23
C PHE A 238 -12.59 20.46 -3.52
N ILE A 239 -12.81 19.20 -3.09
CA ILE A 239 -13.93 18.87 -2.18
C ILE A 239 -13.45 18.98 -0.74
N LEU A 240 -12.29 18.39 -0.45
CA LEU A 240 -11.65 18.40 0.85
C LEU A 240 -10.20 18.86 0.69
N LYS A 241 -9.85 19.88 1.42
CA LYS A 241 -8.48 20.41 1.46
C LYS A 241 -8.18 20.85 2.89
N ASP A 242 -7.31 20.09 3.54
CA ASP A 242 -6.84 20.36 4.90
C ASP A 242 -5.32 20.16 4.95
N LEU A 243 -4.59 20.96 5.71
CA LEU A 243 -3.13 20.83 5.76
C LEU A 243 -2.70 19.77 6.79
N SER A 244 -3.53 19.46 7.77
CA SER A 244 -3.23 18.50 8.84
C SER A 244 -3.75 17.08 8.57
N THR A 245 -4.70 16.95 7.63
CA THR A 245 -5.40 15.69 7.36
C THR A 245 -5.25 15.30 5.90
N SER A 246 -4.79 14.06 5.66
CA SER A 246 -4.73 13.46 4.32
C SER A 246 -5.95 12.61 4.04
N PHE A 247 -6.45 12.68 2.82
CA PHE A 247 -7.55 11.89 2.31
C PHE A 247 -7.01 10.84 1.33
N TYR A 248 -7.69 9.67 1.24
CA TYR A 248 -7.23 8.55 0.41
C TYR A 248 -8.39 7.80 -0.25
N TYR A 249 -8.14 7.15 -1.36
CA TYR A 249 -8.99 6.16 -2.02
C TYR A 249 -10.45 6.59 -2.20
N PRO A 250 -10.74 7.71 -2.86
CA PRO A 250 -12.11 8.15 -3.06
C PRO A 250 -12.89 7.13 -3.88
N TYR A 251 -14.09 6.82 -3.41
CA TYR A 251 -15.07 5.98 -4.08
C TYR A 251 -16.46 6.59 -3.95
N PHE A 252 -17.11 6.84 -5.08
CA PHE A 252 -18.49 7.31 -5.09
C PHE A 252 -19.43 6.16 -5.43
N ASP A 253 -20.32 5.82 -4.50
CA ASP A 253 -21.38 4.84 -4.75
C ASP A 253 -22.56 5.50 -5.45
N ASP A 254 -22.74 5.15 -6.72
CA ASP A 254 -23.81 5.69 -7.58
C ASP A 254 -25.22 5.32 -7.08
N LYS A 255 -25.37 4.28 -6.25
CA LYS A 255 -26.67 3.84 -5.71
C LYS A 255 -27.07 4.64 -4.48
N SER A 256 -26.20 4.74 -3.50
CA SER A 256 -26.45 5.49 -2.26
C SER A 256 -26.17 6.98 -2.39
N GLU A 257 -25.53 7.42 -3.48
CA GLU A 257 -25.06 8.79 -3.73
C GLU A 257 -24.11 9.29 -2.62
N GLN A 258 -23.31 8.38 -2.08
CA GLN A 258 -22.34 8.66 -1.03
C GLN A 258 -20.92 8.59 -1.55
N LEU A 259 -20.08 9.52 -1.09
CA LEU A 259 -18.64 9.53 -1.33
C LEU A 259 -17.93 8.99 -0.09
N TYR A 260 -17.15 7.93 -0.31
CA TYR A 260 -16.27 7.33 0.69
C TYR A 260 -14.83 7.74 0.42
N PHE A 261 -14.02 7.96 1.46
CA PHE A 261 -12.61 8.36 1.37
C PHE A 261 -11.86 8.13 2.69
#